data_52d36fbe6210c7bcb3ec6ca2ca5e04dd
#
_entry.id   52d36fbe6210c7bcb3ec6ca2ca5e04dd
#
_cell.length_a   1.000
_cell.length_b   1.000
_cell.length_c   1.000
_cell.angle_alpha   90.00
_cell.angle_beta   90.00
_cell.angle_gamma   90.00
#
_symmetry.space_group_name_H-M   'P 1'
#
loop_
_entity.id
_entity.type
_entity.pdbx_description
1 polymer ?
#
loop_
_entity_poly.entity_id
_entity_poly.type
_entity_poly.pdbx_seq_one_letter_code
_entity_poly.pdbx_strand_id
1 'polypeptide(L)'
;MGRGGRGGGRRLFPFYPSTSLPAAIGFSLLLLNLSQPRASAAPSPPPSSALAFDYGDALTKSLLYFEAQRSGRLPYNQRVSWRHHSALSDGLEQGVDLVGGYYDAGDNVKFGLPMAFTVTMVAWGVVEYGEEIAGAGELEHALEAIKWGTDYLDMTTSRRAFKIDASHPGSDLASETAAAMAAASVVFRRRNPHYSHLLLHHAQQLFDVAAARKYYASVSGYDDELLWAALWLHRATAGAGLGDDGSGVYLDYVVRNGHALGGTGWAVTEFSWDIKYAGVQVLASKLLMERGQRWPEEAAAAEEILMQFQSKAEHYLCACLGKNNGTNVRRTPGGLLYVRPWNNMQYVSGAAFLLTVYADALRRSGQALPCPGGAARPSDLLSTAKSSVDYILGANPMGLSYLVGYGPRFPRQVHHRGASMTSYKETRSFIGCTQGYDDWYGRQEDNPNILVGALVGGPGGDDVFQDERQNYMQTEACTYNTAPLIGVFAKLHRLRLEESAGGPPRRCSLLNPR
;
A
#
# COMPACT_ATOMS: atom_id res chain seq x y z
N MET A 1 -38.30 51.05 3.52
CA MET A 1 -38.12 51.21 4.99
C MET A 1 -37.66 49.88 5.51
N GLY A 2 -36.54 49.62 6.04
CA GLY A 2 -35.42 50.26 6.63
C GLY A 2 -34.49 49.12 7.03
N ARG A 3 -33.25 49.17 6.64
CA ARG A 3 -32.00 49.22 7.40
C ARG A 3 -31.92 48.25 8.60
N GLY A 4 -30.94 47.43 8.76
CA GLY A 4 -29.50 47.37 8.78
C GLY A 4 -29.13 46.04 9.43
N GLY A 5 -27.97 45.47 9.41
CA GLY A 5 -26.61 45.90 9.25
C GLY A 5 -25.71 44.97 10.02
N ARG A 6 -24.60 44.50 9.41
CA ARG A 6 -23.28 44.16 10.00
C ARG A 6 -23.24 43.01 11.04
N GLY A 7 -22.25 42.14 11.03
CA GLY A 7 -20.87 42.10 10.64
C GLY A 7 -20.34 40.67 10.92
N GLY A 8 -19.47 40.06 10.25
CA GLY A 8 -18.06 40.32 10.12
C GLY A 8 -17.29 39.69 11.27
N GLY A 9 -16.63 38.56 11.06
CA GLY A 9 -15.76 37.93 12.04
C GLY A 9 -14.82 36.89 11.39
N ARG A 10 -13.95 37.34 10.50
CA ARG A 10 -12.76 36.56 10.12
C ARG A 10 -11.79 36.58 11.31
N ARG A 11 -11.40 35.44 11.83
CA ARG A 11 -10.23 35.33 12.70
C ARG A 11 -9.05 34.87 11.86
N LEU A 12 -8.13 35.81 11.62
CA LEU A 12 -6.78 35.61 11.11
C LEU A 12 -5.88 35.16 12.27
N PHE A 13 -5.06 34.16 12.05
CA PHE A 13 -3.96 33.81 12.92
C PHE A 13 -2.76 34.75 12.64
N PRO A 14 -2.02 35.21 13.66
CA PRO A 14 -0.91 36.13 13.46
C PRO A 14 0.38 35.44 13.04
N PHE A 15 1.00 36.02 12.01
CA PHE A 15 2.41 35.83 11.66
C PHE A 15 3.30 36.49 12.73
N TYR A 16 4.36 35.79 13.12
CA TYR A 16 5.48 36.42 13.85
C TYR A 16 6.58 36.80 12.86
N PRO A 17 7.09 38.06 12.91
CA PRO A 17 8.21 38.44 12.10
C PRO A 17 9.53 38.19 12.85
N SER A 18 10.54 37.74 12.09
CA SER A 18 11.93 37.69 12.45
C SER A 18 12.54 39.11 12.61
N THR A 19 13.21 39.39 13.70
CA THR A 19 14.13 40.53 13.78
C THR A 19 15.53 40.05 14.11
N SER A 20 16.44 40.35 13.20
CA SER A 20 17.89 40.36 13.34
C SER A 20 18.35 41.68 14.02
N LEU A 21 19.36 41.67 14.87
CA LEU A 21 20.53 42.52 14.79
C LEU A 21 21.43 42.41 16.04
N PRO A 22 22.69 42.88 15.96
CA PRO A 22 23.84 42.22 16.55
C PRO A 22 24.42 42.97 17.76
N ALA A 23 25.24 42.32 18.55
CA ALA A 23 26.17 42.99 19.43
C ALA A 23 27.49 42.22 19.52
N ALA A 24 28.49 42.82 18.97
CA ALA A 24 29.90 42.52 19.24
C ALA A 24 30.28 43.08 20.61
N ILE A 25 31.13 42.38 21.38
CA ILE A 25 32.13 42.91 22.29
C ILE A 25 33.01 41.75 22.83
N GLY A 26 34.29 41.81 22.60
CA GLY A 26 35.32 41.79 23.63
C GLY A 26 36.09 40.47 23.82
N PHE A 27 37.30 40.47 23.32
CA PHE A 27 38.42 39.57 23.58
C PHE A 27 38.66 39.27 25.07
N SER A 28 38.88 38.00 25.40
CA SER A 28 39.87 37.58 26.40
C SER A 28 40.34 36.16 26.11
N LEU A 29 41.58 36.05 25.69
CA LEU A 29 42.29 34.77 25.56
C LEU A 29 42.58 34.21 26.97
N LEU A 30 42.00 33.06 27.26
CA LEU A 30 42.47 32.16 28.31
C LEU A 30 42.75 30.80 27.65
N LEU A 31 44.05 30.52 27.50
CA LEU A 31 44.54 29.20 27.09
C LEU A 31 44.28 28.20 28.22
N LEU A 32 43.26 27.41 28.11
CA LEU A 32 43.06 26.17 28.88
C LEU A 32 43.23 24.99 27.95
N ASN A 33 44.30 24.25 28.16
CA ASN A 33 44.52 22.93 27.61
C ASN A 33 43.38 22.01 28.07
N LEU A 34 42.39 21.79 27.23
CA LEU A 34 41.40 20.75 27.42
C LEU A 34 41.75 19.58 26.49
N SER A 35 42.27 18.53 27.10
CA SER A 35 42.36 17.20 26.52
C SER A 35 41.01 16.82 25.88
N GLN A 36 40.98 16.69 24.57
CA GLN A 36 39.81 16.19 23.85
C GLN A 36 39.49 14.77 24.34
N PRO A 37 38.25 14.49 24.74
CA PRO A 37 37.84 13.12 24.92
C PRO A 37 37.89 12.44 23.52
N ARG A 38 38.67 11.37 23.41
CA ARG A 38 38.62 10.46 22.26
C ARG A 38 37.18 10.07 22.03
N ALA A 39 36.62 10.45 20.88
CA ALA A 39 35.37 9.91 20.40
C ALA A 39 35.54 8.39 20.36
N SER A 40 34.84 7.71 21.23
CA SER A 40 34.67 6.24 21.16
C SER A 40 34.06 5.96 19.81
N ALA A 41 34.82 5.30 18.94
CA ALA A 41 34.30 4.80 17.67
C ALA A 41 33.09 3.91 18.00
N ALA A 42 31.95 4.23 17.42
CA ALA A 42 30.77 3.37 17.49
C ALA A 42 31.21 1.94 17.05
N PRO A 43 30.76 0.90 17.74
CA PRO A 43 31.09 -0.46 17.36
C PRO A 43 30.68 -0.68 15.91
N SER A 44 31.62 -1.12 15.08
CA SER A 44 31.36 -1.54 13.72
C SER A 44 30.23 -2.57 13.75
N PRO A 45 29.24 -2.49 12.84
CA PRO A 45 28.19 -3.51 12.79
C PRO A 45 28.88 -4.88 12.61
N PRO A 46 28.37 -5.93 13.26
CA PRO A 46 28.94 -7.25 13.13
C PRO A 46 28.99 -7.65 11.65
N PRO A 47 30.02 -8.41 11.19
CA PRO A 47 30.09 -8.86 9.82
C PRO A 47 28.79 -9.59 9.49
N SER A 48 28.16 -9.27 8.36
CA SER A 48 26.90 -9.82 7.92
C SER A 48 27.04 -11.34 7.70
N SER A 49 26.91 -12.11 8.75
CA SER A 49 26.30 -13.43 8.61
C SER A 49 24.89 -13.11 8.10
N ALA A 50 24.62 -13.42 6.85
CA ALA A 50 23.37 -13.06 6.19
C ALA A 50 22.21 -13.47 7.11
N LEU A 51 21.53 -12.48 7.71
CA LEU A 51 20.33 -12.71 8.51
C LEU A 51 19.34 -13.40 7.56
N ALA A 52 19.13 -14.68 7.77
CA ALA A 52 18.21 -15.45 6.96
C ALA A 52 16.80 -15.17 7.45
N PHE A 53 16.13 -14.16 6.86
CA PHE A 53 14.75 -13.81 7.21
C PHE A 53 13.78 -14.90 6.77
N ASP A 54 12.79 -15.20 7.59
CA ASP A 54 11.69 -16.10 7.24
C ASP A 54 10.54 -15.32 6.60
N TYR A 55 10.57 -15.24 5.26
CA TYR A 55 9.52 -14.55 4.50
C TYR A 55 8.18 -15.28 4.54
N GLY A 56 8.15 -16.60 4.80
CA GLY A 56 6.92 -17.37 4.99
C GLY A 56 6.22 -16.96 6.29
N ASP A 57 6.97 -16.86 7.40
CA ASP A 57 6.45 -16.35 8.67
C ASP A 57 5.97 -14.88 8.55
N ALA A 58 6.72 -14.05 7.82
CA ALA A 58 6.31 -12.67 7.56
C ALA A 58 5.00 -12.58 6.75
N LEU A 59 4.81 -13.45 5.75
CA LEU A 59 3.58 -13.57 4.98
C LEU A 59 2.39 -13.96 5.87
N THR A 60 2.55 -15.03 6.67
CA THR A 60 1.51 -15.49 7.61
C THR A 60 1.10 -14.38 8.57
N LYS A 61 2.09 -13.69 9.16
CA LYS A 61 1.83 -12.56 10.06
C LYS A 61 1.09 -11.42 9.36
N SER A 62 1.49 -11.07 8.13
CA SER A 62 0.84 -10.01 7.37
C SER A 62 -0.66 -10.29 7.16
N LEU A 63 -1.04 -11.53 6.92
CA LEU A 63 -2.44 -11.93 6.79
C LEU A 63 -3.19 -11.91 8.12
N LEU A 64 -2.53 -12.16 9.25
CA LEU A 64 -3.13 -11.97 10.58
C LEU A 64 -3.49 -10.52 10.86
N TYR A 65 -2.75 -9.55 10.32
CA TYR A 65 -3.10 -8.13 10.45
C TYR A 65 -4.45 -7.82 9.81
N PHE A 66 -4.74 -8.36 8.62
CA PHE A 66 -6.06 -8.19 8.00
C PHE A 66 -7.18 -8.78 8.86
N GLU A 67 -6.95 -9.92 9.50
CA GLU A 67 -7.91 -10.48 10.45
C GLU A 67 -8.09 -9.57 11.68
N ALA A 68 -7.00 -8.94 12.16
CA ALA A 68 -7.08 -8.00 13.27
C ALA A 68 -7.86 -6.72 12.91
N GLN A 69 -7.86 -6.31 11.65
CA GLN A 69 -8.55 -5.11 11.16
C GLN A 69 -10.01 -5.36 10.74
N ARG A 70 -10.50 -6.59 10.72
CA ARG A 70 -11.90 -6.90 10.39
C ARG A 70 -12.86 -6.17 11.31
N SER A 71 -13.89 -5.55 10.73
CA SER A 71 -15.06 -5.01 11.40
C SER A 71 -16.25 -5.95 11.19
N GLY A 72 -17.29 -5.86 12.02
CA GLY A 72 -18.50 -6.65 11.89
C GLY A 72 -18.51 -7.93 12.71
N ARG A 73 -19.24 -8.92 12.20
CA ARG A 73 -19.33 -10.28 12.79
C ARG A 73 -18.15 -11.10 12.32
N LEU A 74 -17.18 -11.31 13.19
CA LEU A 74 -15.99 -12.09 12.87
C LEU A 74 -16.35 -13.56 12.63
N PRO A 75 -15.69 -14.24 11.67
CA PRO A 75 -15.91 -15.65 11.38
C PRO A 75 -15.40 -16.53 12.53
N TYR A 76 -15.89 -17.77 12.59
CA TYR A 76 -15.53 -18.73 13.64
C TYR A 76 -14.05 -19.14 13.60
N ASN A 77 -13.43 -19.09 12.41
CA ASN A 77 -12.02 -19.43 12.18
C ASN A 77 -11.06 -18.23 12.38
N GLN A 78 -11.52 -17.15 13.01
CA GLN A 78 -10.71 -15.98 13.34
C GLN A 78 -9.49 -16.36 14.17
N ARG A 79 -8.27 -16.18 13.64
CA ARG A 79 -7.01 -16.56 14.29
C ARG A 79 -6.55 -15.54 15.35
N VAL A 80 -6.96 -14.28 15.24
CA VAL A 80 -6.59 -13.20 16.17
C VAL A 80 -7.48 -13.28 17.41
N SER A 81 -6.94 -13.87 18.47
CA SER A 81 -7.70 -14.29 19.68
C SER A 81 -8.27 -13.14 20.49
N TRP A 82 -7.62 -11.97 20.52
CA TRP A 82 -8.06 -10.81 21.29
C TRP A 82 -9.19 -10.03 20.63
N ARG A 83 -9.44 -10.24 19.31
CA ARG A 83 -10.54 -9.60 18.58
C ARG A 83 -11.89 -10.24 18.90
N HIS A 84 -12.94 -9.39 18.88
CA HIS A 84 -14.35 -9.79 18.99
C HIS A 84 -15.18 -9.03 17.95
N HIS A 85 -16.45 -9.38 17.80
CA HIS A 85 -17.39 -8.65 16.96
C HIS A 85 -17.42 -7.17 17.31
N SER A 86 -17.50 -6.30 16.32
CA SER A 86 -17.49 -4.85 16.52
C SER A 86 -18.30 -4.16 15.41
N ALA A 87 -18.77 -2.95 15.68
CA ALA A 87 -19.49 -2.14 14.69
C ALA A 87 -20.71 -2.86 14.06
N LEU A 88 -21.47 -3.61 14.90
CA LEU A 88 -22.61 -4.43 14.46
C LEU A 88 -23.86 -3.61 14.12
N SER A 89 -23.86 -2.32 14.39
CA SER A 89 -24.92 -1.37 14.07
C SER A 89 -24.52 -0.34 13.03
N ASP A 90 -23.39 -0.55 12.37
CA ASP A 90 -22.95 0.35 11.30
C ASP A 90 -24.02 0.37 10.21
N GLY A 91 -24.53 1.56 9.83
CA GLY A 91 -25.55 1.72 8.80
C GLY A 91 -26.97 1.84 9.31
N LEU A 92 -27.24 1.38 10.50
CA LEU A 92 -28.61 1.28 11.00
C LEU A 92 -29.34 2.65 11.02
N GLU A 93 -28.65 3.72 11.44
CA GLU A 93 -29.24 5.05 11.48
C GLU A 93 -29.60 5.62 10.10
N GLN A 94 -28.96 5.11 9.04
CA GLN A 94 -29.18 5.51 7.66
C GLN A 94 -30.04 4.51 6.88
N GLY A 95 -30.50 3.44 7.54
CA GLY A 95 -31.35 2.41 6.93
C GLY A 95 -30.60 1.49 5.96
N VAL A 96 -29.28 1.35 6.11
CA VAL A 96 -28.42 0.50 5.27
C VAL A 96 -27.58 -0.42 6.15
N ASP A 97 -27.20 -1.58 5.65
CA ASP A 97 -26.26 -2.50 6.33
C ASP A 97 -24.83 -2.19 5.94
N LEU A 98 -23.98 -1.94 6.92
CA LEU A 98 -22.56 -1.63 6.75
C LEU A 98 -21.70 -2.36 7.77
N VAL A 99 -22.22 -3.44 8.24
CA VAL A 99 -21.52 -4.36 9.11
C VAL A 99 -20.51 -5.13 8.27
N GLY A 100 -19.22 -4.98 8.53
CA GLY A 100 -18.14 -5.65 7.78
C GLY A 100 -17.00 -4.73 7.39
N GLY A 101 -16.20 -5.14 6.43
CA GLY A 101 -15.04 -4.40 5.94
C GLY A 101 -13.89 -4.32 6.94
N TYR A 102 -12.97 -3.43 6.66
CA TYR A 102 -11.78 -3.21 7.49
C TYR A 102 -11.79 -1.84 8.14
N TYR A 103 -11.31 -1.77 9.38
CA TYR A 103 -10.78 -0.53 9.90
C TYR A 103 -9.50 -0.20 9.12
N ASP A 104 -9.34 1.07 8.75
CA ASP A 104 -8.24 1.51 7.89
C ASP A 104 -6.88 1.41 8.58
N ALA A 105 -6.80 1.97 9.78
CA ALA A 105 -5.57 2.15 10.52
C ALA A 105 -5.80 1.96 12.05
N GLY A 106 -5.15 2.79 12.86
CA GLY A 106 -5.23 2.75 14.32
C GLY A 106 -6.56 3.21 14.92
N ASP A 107 -7.29 4.03 14.22
CA ASP A 107 -8.64 4.47 14.58
C ASP A 107 -9.69 3.47 14.10
N ASN A 108 -10.85 3.44 14.77
CA ASN A 108 -11.96 2.57 14.37
C ASN A 108 -12.77 3.21 13.22
N VAL A 109 -12.11 3.71 12.17
CA VAL A 109 -12.72 4.35 11.00
C VAL A 109 -12.54 3.46 9.78
N LYS A 110 -13.53 3.46 8.89
CA LYS A 110 -13.49 2.76 7.60
C LYS A 110 -13.46 3.80 6.49
N PHE A 111 -12.38 3.82 5.72
CA PHE A 111 -12.23 4.70 4.56
C PHE A 111 -12.33 3.87 3.28
N GLY A 112 -13.32 4.17 2.45
CA GLY A 112 -13.62 3.38 1.25
C GLY A 112 -12.47 3.36 0.25
N LEU A 113 -11.86 4.51 -0.06
CA LEU A 113 -10.79 4.62 -1.04
C LEU A 113 -9.51 3.84 -0.63
N PRO A 114 -8.93 4.05 0.57
CA PRO A 114 -7.79 3.24 1.02
C PRO A 114 -8.11 1.75 1.17
N MET A 115 -9.34 1.40 1.57
CA MET A 115 -9.77 0.01 1.67
C MET A 115 -9.84 -0.66 0.29
N ALA A 116 -10.41 0.01 -0.70
CA ALA A 116 -10.48 -0.50 -2.06
C ALA A 116 -9.06 -0.67 -2.64
N PHE A 117 -8.17 0.30 -2.47
CA PHE A 117 -6.76 0.16 -2.83
C PHE A 117 -6.08 -1.03 -2.13
N THR A 118 -6.33 -1.21 -0.84
CA THR A 118 -5.84 -2.37 -0.07
C THR A 118 -6.27 -3.68 -0.72
N VAL A 119 -7.56 -3.82 -1.05
CA VAL A 119 -8.11 -5.01 -1.72
C VAL A 119 -7.48 -5.20 -3.10
N THR A 120 -7.32 -4.13 -3.88
CA THR A 120 -6.65 -4.19 -5.19
C THR A 120 -5.24 -4.71 -5.06
N MET A 121 -4.46 -4.24 -4.07
CA MET A 121 -3.07 -4.66 -3.87
C MET A 121 -2.94 -6.11 -3.41
N VAL A 122 -3.81 -6.58 -2.50
CA VAL A 122 -3.84 -8.00 -2.10
C VAL A 122 -4.23 -8.87 -3.30
N ALA A 123 -5.27 -8.47 -4.06
CA ALA A 123 -5.70 -9.18 -5.25
C ALA A 123 -4.60 -9.22 -6.33
N TRP A 124 -3.89 -8.11 -6.57
CA TRP A 124 -2.76 -8.10 -7.49
C TRP A 124 -1.64 -9.03 -7.02
N GLY A 125 -1.34 -9.03 -5.71
CA GLY A 125 -0.40 -10.00 -5.13
C GLY A 125 -0.78 -11.46 -5.41
N VAL A 126 -2.07 -11.80 -5.29
CA VAL A 126 -2.57 -13.17 -5.61
C VAL A 126 -2.57 -13.44 -7.12
N VAL A 127 -2.86 -12.46 -7.97
CA VAL A 127 -2.79 -12.62 -9.44
C VAL A 127 -1.36 -12.92 -9.90
N GLU A 128 -0.36 -12.27 -9.30
CA GLU A 128 1.05 -12.47 -9.70
C GLU A 128 1.71 -13.67 -9.01
N TYR A 129 1.39 -13.94 -7.74
CA TYR A 129 2.11 -14.86 -6.86
C TYR A 129 1.20 -15.85 -6.12
N GLY A 130 0.03 -16.16 -6.68
CA GLY A 130 -0.92 -17.07 -6.05
C GLY A 130 -0.39 -18.48 -5.84
N GLU A 131 0.49 -18.98 -6.73
CA GLU A 131 1.14 -20.28 -6.57
C GLU A 131 2.15 -20.26 -5.42
N GLU A 132 2.91 -19.18 -5.27
CA GLU A 132 3.86 -18.98 -4.17
C GLU A 132 3.15 -18.81 -2.83
N ILE A 133 2.03 -18.06 -2.80
CA ILE A 133 1.17 -17.91 -1.61
C ILE A 133 0.57 -19.27 -1.21
N ALA A 134 0.12 -20.07 -2.20
CA ALA A 134 -0.38 -21.42 -1.97
C ALA A 134 0.73 -22.36 -1.45
N GLY A 135 1.94 -22.25 -2.01
CA GLY A 135 3.12 -23.00 -1.57
C GLY A 135 3.52 -22.69 -0.13
N ALA A 136 3.22 -21.50 0.36
CA ALA A 136 3.40 -21.09 1.76
C ALA A 136 2.20 -21.49 2.67
N GLY A 137 1.13 -22.08 2.11
CA GLY A 137 -0.08 -22.47 2.86
C GLY A 137 -1.05 -21.34 3.17
N GLU A 138 -0.86 -20.15 2.61
CA GLU A 138 -1.60 -18.93 2.99
C GLU A 138 -2.65 -18.48 1.94
N LEU A 139 -2.85 -19.23 0.87
CA LEU A 139 -3.76 -18.78 -0.21
C LEU A 139 -5.20 -18.60 0.26
N GLU A 140 -5.73 -19.51 1.07
CA GLU A 140 -7.11 -19.39 1.55
C GLU A 140 -7.29 -18.14 2.42
N HIS A 141 -6.31 -17.80 3.25
CA HIS A 141 -6.34 -16.58 4.07
C HIS A 141 -6.25 -15.30 3.22
N ALA A 142 -5.46 -15.32 2.14
CA ALA A 142 -5.43 -14.21 1.18
C ALA A 142 -6.77 -14.06 0.44
N LEU A 143 -7.41 -15.16 0.03
CA LEU A 143 -8.74 -15.15 -0.59
C LEU A 143 -9.82 -14.66 0.38
N GLU A 144 -9.79 -15.09 1.63
CA GLU A 144 -10.67 -14.58 2.68
C GLU A 144 -10.48 -13.07 2.90
N ALA A 145 -9.23 -12.59 2.90
CA ALA A 145 -8.94 -11.16 3.06
C ALA A 145 -9.52 -10.34 1.90
N ILE A 146 -9.35 -10.79 0.66
CA ILE A 146 -9.94 -10.13 -0.51
C ILE A 146 -11.47 -10.14 -0.39
N LYS A 147 -12.07 -11.31 -0.12
CA LYS A 147 -13.51 -11.46 -0.02
C LYS A 147 -14.12 -10.59 1.07
N TRP A 148 -13.48 -10.50 2.24
CA TRP A 148 -13.94 -9.67 3.35
C TRP A 148 -14.04 -8.19 2.96
N GLY A 149 -13.08 -7.69 2.19
CA GLY A 149 -13.10 -6.33 1.68
C GLY A 149 -14.12 -6.12 0.56
N THR A 150 -14.18 -7.02 -0.42
CA THR A 150 -15.11 -6.91 -1.56
C THR A 150 -16.57 -7.04 -1.16
N ASP A 151 -16.91 -7.94 -0.23
CA ASP A 151 -18.29 -8.06 0.29
C ASP A 151 -18.75 -6.75 0.97
N TYR A 152 -17.84 -6.01 1.60
CA TYR A 152 -18.15 -4.71 2.20
C TYR A 152 -18.26 -3.58 1.17
N LEU A 153 -17.40 -3.58 0.16
CA LEU A 153 -17.42 -2.56 -0.91
C LEU A 153 -18.67 -2.66 -1.78
N ASP A 154 -19.30 -3.83 -1.82
CA ASP A 154 -20.59 -4.07 -2.47
C ASP A 154 -21.78 -3.49 -1.67
N MET A 155 -21.58 -3.17 -0.40
CA MET A 155 -22.60 -2.67 0.53
C MET A 155 -22.25 -1.23 0.95
N THR A 156 -23.12 -0.28 0.66
CA THR A 156 -22.86 1.14 0.92
C THR A 156 -23.17 1.60 2.35
N THR A 157 -22.20 2.20 3.00
CA THR A 157 -22.12 3.25 4.04
C THR A 157 -22.67 3.06 5.46
N SER A 158 -21.90 3.28 6.55
CA SER A 158 -22.04 4.26 7.63
C SER A 158 -21.36 3.97 8.96
N ARG A 159 -20.97 4.80 9.58
CA ARG A 159 -21.00 5.68 10.80
C ARG A 159 -21.21 7.04 10.24
N ARG A 160 -21.46 8.14 10.56
CA ARG A 160 -21.76 9.23 9.60
C ARG A 160 -21.38 8.84 8.18
N ALA A 161 -22.30 8.20 7.49
CA ALA A 161 -22.09 7.78 6.13
C ALA A 161 -22.03 9.00 5.24
N PHE A 162 -20.95 9.10 4.50
CA PHE A 162 -20.89 10.07 3.41
C PHE A 162 -21.31 9.34 2.16
N LYS A 163 -22.53 9.56 1.72
CA LYS A 163 -23.09 8.94 0.52
C LYS A 163 -22.47 9.55 -0.73
N ILE A 164 -22.04 8.72 -1.66
CA ILE A 164 -21.76 9.14 -3.04
C ILE A 164 -23.00 8.87 -3.88
N ASP A 165 -23.47 9.90 -4.59
CA ASP A 165 -24.59 9.85 -5.53
C ASP A 165 -24.44 10.98 -6.57
N ALA A 166 -25.43 11.14 -7.45
CA ALA A 166 -25.39 12.18 -8.47
C ALA A 166 -25.23 13.62 -7.92
N SER A 167 -25.64 13.86 -6.66
CA SER A 167 -25.45 15.15 -5.97
C SER A 167 -24.14 15.24 -5.19
N HIS A 168 -23.57 14.09 -4.82
CA HIS A 168 -22.30 13.96 -4.11
C HIS A 168 -21.41 12.95 -4.84
N PRO A 169 -20.89 13.27 -6.03
CA PRO A 169 -20.12 12.34 -6.83
C PRO A 169 -18.75 12.06 -6.22
N GLY A 170 -18.26 10.82 -6.41
CA GLY A 170 -16.98 10.34 -5.93
C GLY A 170 -16.33 9.42 -6.96
N SER A 171 -15.82 10.00 -8.06
CA SER A 171 -15.18 9.26 -9.15
C SER A 171 -13.96 8.50 -8.69
N ASP A 172 -13.19 9.08 -7.78
CA ASP A 172 -12.05 8.47 -7.10
C ASP A 172 -12.45 7.16 -6.38
N LEU A 173 -13.42 7.24 -5.47
CA LEU A 173 -13.90 6.07 -4.73
C LEU A 173 -14.57 5.03 -5.63
N ALA A 174 -15.42 5.47 -6.57
CA ALA A 174 -16.12 4.57 -7.48
C ALA A 174 -15.13 3.80 -8.39
N SER A 175 -14.14 4.51 -8.95
CA SER A 175 -13.13 3.92 -9.82
C SER A 175 -12.19 2.98 -9.05
N GLU A 176 -11.71 3.37 -7.86
CA GLU A 176 -10.89 2.46 -7.06
C GLU A 176 -11.66 1.21 -6.63
N THR A 177 -12.95 1.36 -6.26
CA THR A 177 -13.80 0.22 -5.95
C THR A 177 -14.00 -0.69 -7.17
N ALA A 178 -14.18 -0.10 -8.36
CA ALA A 178 -14.23 -0.85 -9.61
C ALA A 178 -12.93 -1.62 -9.87
N ALA A 179 -11.78 -1.01 -9.64
CA ALA A 179 -10.47 -1.67 -9.76
C ALA A 179 -10.34 -2.85 -8.79
N ALA A 180 -10.73 -2.67 -7.53
CA ALA A 180 -10.68 -3.71 -6.51
C ALA A 180 -11.56 -4.92 -6.88
N MET A 181 -12.80 -4.66 -7.29
CA MET A 181 -13.72 -5.71 -7.71
C MET A 181 -13.26 -6.40 -9.00
N ALA A 182 -12.74 -5.66 -9.98
CA ALA A 182 -12.19 -6.23 -11.21
C ALA A 182 -10.95 -7.11 -10.91
N ALA A 183 -10.01 -6.65 -10.10
CA ALA A 183 -8.85 -7.45 -9.69
C ALA A 183 -9.27 -8.71 -8.92
N ALA A 184 -10.20 -8.59 -7.98
CA ALA A 184 -10.76 -9.72 -7.25
C ALA A 184 -11.50 -10.70 -8.17
N SER A 185 -12.20 -10.22 -9.20
CA SER A 185 -12.86 -11.10 -10.18
C SER A 185 -11.86 -12.02 -10.89
N VAL A 186 -10.68 -11.50 -11.23
CA VAL A 186 -9.59 -12.32 -11.81
C VAL A 186 -9.14 -13.41 -10.83
N VAL A 187 -8.98 -13.07 -9.55
CA VAL A 187 -8.57 -14.01 -8.49
C VAL A 187 -9.59 -15.16 -8.34
N PHE A 188 -10.88 -14.83 -8.28
CA PHE A 188 -11.93 -15.83 -8.02
C PHE A 188 -12.38 -16.61 -9.27
N ARG A 189 -11.94 -16.25 -10.45
CA ARG A 189 -12.43 -16.80 -11.73
C ARG A 189 -12.50 -18.31 -11.78
N ARG A 190 -11.46 -19.00 -11.31
CA ARG A 190 -11.40 -20.48 -11.31
C ARG A 190 -12.02 -21.11 -10.08
N ARG A 191 -11.96 -20.44 -8.92
CA ARG A 191 -12.42 -21.01 -7.64
C ARG A 191 -13.89 -20.78 -7.36
N ASN A 192 -14.40 -19.62 -7.72
CA ASN A 192 -15.81 -19.26 -7.57
C ASN A 192 -16.25 -18.40 -8.77
N PRO A 193 -16.55 -19.03 -9.93
CA PRO A 193 -16.92 -18.32 -11.16
C PRO A 193 -18.16 -17.43 -11.00
N HIS A 194 -19.13 -17.85 -10.19
CA HIS A 194 -20.32 -17.04 -9.92
C HIS A 194 -19.97 -15.73 -9.19
N TYR A 195 -19.17 -15.82 -8.13
CA TYR A 195 -18.72 -14.66 -7.40
C TYR A 195 -17.81 -13.75 -8.26
N SER A 196 -16.93 -14.34 -9.06
CA SER A 196 -16.11 -13.61 -10.03
C SER A 196 -16.98 -12.81 -11.01
N HIS A 197 -18.04 -13.41 -11.55
CA HIS A 197 -18.97 -12.74 -12.47
C HIS A 197 -19.71 -11.59 -11.77
N LEU A 198 -20.19 -11.81 -10.54
CA LEU A 198 -20.83 -10.75 -9.73
C LEU A 198 -19.91 -9.57 -9.52
N LEU A 199 -18.67 -9.82 -9.09
CA LEU A 199 -17.66 -8.77 -8.89
C LEU A 199 -17.36 -7.99 -10.17
N LEU A 200 -17.22 -8.69 -11.31
CA LEU A 200 -16.97 -8.04 -12.59
C LEU A 200 -18.15 -7.16 -13.01
N HIS A 201 -19.38 -7.65 -12.83
CA HIS A 201 -20.59 -6.88 -13.15
C HIS A 201 -20.67 -5.59 -12.33
N HIS A 202 -20.45 -5.65 -11.01
CA HIS A 202 -20.42 -4.45 -10.16
C HIS A 202 -19.27 -3.51 -10.48
N ALA A 203 -18.08 -4.05 -10.82
CA ALA A 203 -16.96 -3.24 -11.27
C ALA A 203 -17.29 -2.41 -12.52
N GLN A 204 -17.97 -3.02 -13.51
CA GLN A 204 -18.43 -2.35 -14.72
C GLN A 204 -19.46 -1.26 -14.40
N GLN A 205 -20.45 -1.56 -13.57
CA GLN A 205 -21.47 -0.58 -13.14
C GLN A 205 -20.83 0.63 -12.43
N LEU A 206 -19.88 0.40 -11.53
CA LEU A 206 -19.18 1.47 -10.81
C LEU A 206 -18.34 2.34 -11.75
N PHE A 207 -17.70 1.74 -12.73
CA PHE A 207 -16.93 2.48 -13.74
C PHE A 207 -17.82 3.35 -14.63
N ASP A 208 -18.99 2.83 -15.02
CA ASP A 208 -19.95 3.55 -15.88
C ASP A 208 -20.58 4.77 -15.16
N VAL A 209 -20.73 4.71 -13.83
CA VAL A 209 -21.29 5.83 -13.04
C VAL A 209 -20.24 6.76 -12.46
N ALA A 210 -18.95 6.52 -12.70
CA ALA A 210 -17.87 7.39 -12.26
C ALA A 210 -17.97 8.76 -12.95
N ALA A 211 -18.76 9.66 -12.36
CA ALA A 211 -18.95 11.01 -12.84
C ALA A 211 -17.73 11.89 -12.48
N ALA A 212 -17.36 12.82 -13.35
CA ALA A 212 -16.15 13.64 -13.30
C ALA A 212 -16.05 14.59 -12.07
N ARG A 213 -16.04 14.08 -10.84
CA ARG A 213 -15.83 14.87 -9.61
C ARG A 213 -15.19 14.04 -8.50
N LYS A 214 -14.18 14.60 -7.84
CA LYS A 214 -13.48 13.96 -6.72
C LYS A 214 -14.26 14.06 -5.41
N TYR A 215 -14.14 13.05 -4.57
CA TYR A 215 -14.68 12.97 -3.22
C TYR A 215 -13.59 13.18 -2.16
N TYR A 216 -12.43 12.56 -2.34
CA TYR A 216 -11.27 12.73 -1.46
C TYR A 216 -10.41 13.93 -1.87
N ALA A 217 -9.67 14.49 -0.92
CA ALA A 217 -8.67 15.53 -1.19
C ALA A 217 -7.37 14.89 -1.70
N SER A 218 -7.45 14.21 -2.85
CA SER A 218 -6.29 13.61 -3.50
C SER A 218 -5.46 14.64 -4.25
N VAL A 219 -4.15 14.40 -4.33
CA VAL A 219 -3.21 15.20 -5.14
C VAL A 219 -3.46 14.99 -6.62
N SER A 220 -3.76 13.77 -7.04
CA SER A 220 -4.02 13.39 -8.44
C SER A 220 -5.47 13.62 -8.89
N GLY A 221 -6.37 13.96 -7.96
CA GLY A 221 -7.79 14.13 -8.25
C GLY A 221 -8.53 12.81 -8.27
N TYR A 222 -8.84 12.28 -9.45
CA TYR A 222 -9.47 10.97 -9.72
C TYR A 222 -9.00 10.39 -11.06
N ASP A 223 -8.03 11.03 -11.68
CA ASP A 223 -7.59 10.72 -13.05
C ASP A 223 -6.83 9.40 -13.10
N ASP A 224 -6.02 9.14 -12.11
CA ASP A 224 -5.28 7.88 -11.99
C ASP A 224 -6.18 6.71 -11.56
N GLU A 225 -7.23 6.94 -10.74
CA GLU A 225 -8.22 5.93 -10.42
C GLU A 225 -9.02 5.48 -11.65
N LEU A 226 -9.37 6.39 -12.54
CA LEU A 226 -10.06 6.04 -13.79
C LEU A 226 -9.19 5.15 -14.69
N LEU A 227 -7.91 5.51 -14.86
CA LEU A 227 -6.98 4.69 -15.63
C LEU A 227 -6.71 3.35 -14.96
N TRP A 228 -6.60 3.36 -13.63
CA TRP A 228 -6.41 2.16 -12.80
C TRP A 228 -7.57 1.18 -12.95
N ALA A 229 -8.79 1.66 -12.83
CA ALA A 229 -10.00 0.86 -13.01
C ALA A 229 -10.12 0.30 -14.43
N ALA A 230 -9.86 1.13 -15.44
CA ALA A 230 -9.94 0.70 -16.84
C ALA A 230 -8.93 -0.42 -17.16
N LEU A 231 -7.70 -0.34 -16.65
CA LEU A 231 -6.71 -1.40 -16.84
C LEU A 231 -7.09 -2.71 -16.13
N TRP A 232 -7.63 -2.63 -14.91
CA TRP A 232 -8.10 -3.82 -14.19
C TRP A 232 -9.34 -4.44 -14.85
N LEU A 233 -10.28 -3.62 -15.33
CA LEU A 233 -11.44 -4.08 -16.10
C LEU A 233 -11.02 -4.72 -17.43
N HIS A 234 -10.06 -4.15 -18.15
CA HIS A 234 -9.49 -4.78 -19.33
C HIS A 234 -8.92 -6.17 -19.01
N ARG A 235 -8.13 -6.28 -17.93
CA ARG A 235 -7.56 -7.57 -17.51
C ARG A 235 -8.62 -8.57 -17.05
N ALA A 236 -9.68 -8.09 -16.42
CA ALA A 236 -10.78 -8.91 -15.96
C ALA A 236 -11.67 -9.42 -17.11
N THR A 237 -11.94 -8.60 -18.11
CA THR A 237 -12.78 -8.97 -19.26
C THR A 237 -12.03 -9.83 -20.27
N ALA A 238 -10.75 -9.58 -20.53
CA ALA A 238 -9.93 -10.31 -21.50
C ALA A 238 -9.82 -11.83 -21.25
N GLY A 239 -10.11 -12.32 -20.06
CA GLY A 239 -10.07 -13.75 -19.73
C GLY A 239 -11.42 -14.35 -19.35
N ALA A 240 -12.52 -13.59 -19.45
CA ALA A 240 -13.83 -14.02 -18.96
C ALA A 240 -14.64 -14.85 -19.98
N GLY A 241 -14.13 -15.07 -21.19
CA GLY A 241 -14.86 -15.79 -22.25
C GLY A 241 -16.11 -15.05 -22.76
N LEU A 242 -16.28 -13.82 -22.34
CA LEU A 242 -17.27 -12.89 -22.86
C LEU A 242 -16.75 -12.43 -24.22
N GLY A 243 -17.07 -13.08 -25.29
CA GLY A 243 -16.64 -12.82 -26.66
C GLY A 243 -15.85 -11.52 -26.92
N ASP A 244 -15.37 -11.29 -28.10
CA ASP A 244 -14.48 -10.17 -28.47
C ASP A 244 -14.97 -8.74 -28.08
N ASP A 245 -16.21 -8.64 -27.60
CA ASP A 245 -16.94 -7.36 -27.45
C ASP A 245 -16.68 -6.61 -26.13
N GLY A 246 -16.09 -7.20 -25.12
CA GLY A 246 -15.92 -6.56 -23.80
C GLY A 246 -14.51 -6.08 -23.46
N SER A 247 -13.46 -6.75 -23.94
CA SER A 247 -12.08 -6.45 -23.53
C SER A 247 -11.49 -5.23 -24.24
N GLY A 248 -11.92 -4.95 -25.47
CA GLY A 248 -11.45 -3.80 -26.27
C GLY A 248 -11.85 -2.46 -25.68
N VAL A 249 -13.05 -2.34 -25.13
CA VAL A 249 -13.62 -1.07 -24.66
C VAL A 249 -12.76 -0.38 -23.58
N TYR A 250 -12.27 -1.15 -22.62
CA TYR A 250 -11.48 -0.59 -21.52
C TYR A 250 -10.05 -0.24 -21.93
N LEU A 251 -9.43 -1.02 -22.81
CA LEU A 251 -8.15 -0.66 -23.40
C LEU A 251 -8.28 0.57 -24.29
N ASP A 252 -9.32 0.65 -25.09
CA ASP A 252 -9.66 1.83 -25.88
C ASP A 252 -9.85 3.08 -25.01
N TYR A 253 -10.48 2.93 -23.84
CA TYR A 253 -10.61 4.02 -22.88
C TYR A 253 -9.23 4.52 -22.42
N VAL A 254 -8.31 3.60 -22.05
CA VAL A 254 -6.95 3.93 -21.63
C VAL A 254 -6.19 4.62 -22.77
N VAL A 255 -6.30 4.13 -24.01
CA VAL A 255 -5.63 4.69 -25.17
C VAL A 255 -6.12 6.11 -25.48
N ARG A 256 -7.44 6.33 -25.48
CA ARG A 256 -8.02 7.64 -25.79
C ARG A 256 -7.82 8.68 -24.69
N ASN A 257 -7.82 8.27 -23.44
CA ASN A 257 -7.79 9.19 -22.29
C ASN A 257 -6.44 9.21 -21.57
N GLY A 258 -5.53 8.30 -21.87
CA GLY A 258 -4.26 8.13 -21.16
C GLY A 258 -3.40 9.39 -21.08
N HIS A 259 -3.44 10.25 -22.12
CA HIS A 259 -2.75 11.54 -22.11
C HIS A 259 -3.51 12.58 -21.28
N ALA A 260 -4.81 12.74 -21.52
CA ALA A 260 -5.65 13.73 -20.84
C ALA A 260 -5.74 13.50 -19.32
N LEU A 261 -5.79 12.21 -18.90
CA LEU A 261 -5.80 11.80 -17.50
C LEU A 261 -4.37 11.64 -16.91
N GLY A 262 -3.34 12.17 -17.56
CA GLY A 262 -1.98 12.25 -17.01
C GLY A 262 -1.16 10.95 -17.05
N GLY A 263 -1.71 9.82 -17.46
CA GLY A 263 -1.03 8.51 -17.45
C GLY A 263 0.27 8.48 -18.23
N THR A 264 0.33 9.15 -19.39
CA THR A 264 1.54 9.29 -20.20
C THR A 264 2.36 10.53 -19.87
N GLY A 265 1.82 11.46 -19.05
CA GLY A 265 2.46 12.73 -18.72
C GLY A 265 3.23 12.71 -17.40
N TRP A 266 2.67 12.14 -16.36
CA TRP A 266 3.21 12.22 -15.00
C TRP A 266 4.38 11.26 -14.79
N ALA A 267 5.56 11.84 -14.54
CA ALA A 267 6.75 11.12 -14.09
C ALA A 267 6.83 11.22 -12.57
N VAL A 268 6.28 10.23 -11.88
CA VAL A 268 6.17 10.22 -10.40
C VAL A 268 7.36 9.51 -9.75
N THR A 269 7.59 9.78 -8.46
CA THR A 269 8.59 9.11 -7.62
C THR A 269 7.95 8.45 -6.38
N GLU A 270 6.63 8.33 -6.38
CA GLU A 270 5.86 7.69 -5.30
C GLU A 270 4.72 6.82 -5.87
N PHE A 271 4.29 5.85 -5.06
CA PHE A 271 3.13 5.00 -5.31
C PHE A 271 2.41 4.75 -3.99
N SER A 272 1.14 5.10 -3.92
CA SER A 272 0.31 4.98 -2.71
C SER A 272 -1.17 4.89 -3.07
N TRP A 273 -2.04 4.76 -2.07
CA TRP A 273 -3.49 4.84 -2.24
C TRP A 273 -3.96 6.20 -2.78
N ASP A 274 -3.18 7.27 -2.58
CA ASP A 274 -3.48 8.63 -3.04
C ASP A 274 -2.96 8.89 -4.46
N ILE A 275 -1.79 8.34 -4.84
CA ILE A 275 -1.17 8.52 -6.16
C ILE A 275 -0.84 7.16 -6.76
N LYS A 276 -1.59 6.74 -7.78
CA LYS A 276 -1.52 5.41 -8.41
C LYS A 276 -0.80 5.37 -9.75
N TYR A 277 -0.35 6.53 -10.28
CA TYR A 277 0.25 6.58 -11.62
C TYR A 277 1.36 5.55 -11.84
N ALA A 278 2.27 5.34 -10.88
CA ALA A 278 3.31 4.32 -11.04
C ALA A 278 2.75 2.90 -11.20
N GLY A 279 1.69 2.57 -10.43
CA GLY A 279 0.99 1.29 -10.55
C GLY A 279 0.27 1.13 -11.90
N VAL A 280 -0.46 2.17 -12.33
CA VAL A 280 -1.10 2.26 -13.65
C VAL A 280 -0.09 2.01 -14.77
N GLN A 281 1.04 2.71 -14.70
CA GLN A 281 2.11 2.66 -15.70
C GLN A 281 2.79 1.29 -15.75
N VAL A 282 3.04 0.68 -14.59
CA VAL A 282 3.57 -0.70 -14.51
C VAL A 282 2.58 -1.72 -15.07
N LEU A 283 1.29 -1.58 -14.75
CA LEU A 283 0.25 -2.50 -15.24
C LEU A 283 0.08 -2.39 -16.76
N ALA A 284 0.09 -1.17 -17.32
CA ALA A 284 0.06 -0.90 -18.76
C ALA A 284 1.31 -1.47 -19.46
N SER A 285 2.50 -1.27 -18.87
CA SER A 285 3.76 -1.83 -19.41
C SER A 285 3.73 -3.35 -19.46
N LYS A 286 3.12 -4.00 -18.48
CA LYS A 286 2.96 -5.47 -18.49
C LYS A 286 2.10 -5.93 -19.64
N LEU A 287 0.99 -5.24 -19.95
CA LEU A 287 0.17 -5.57 -21.11
C LEU A 287 0.97 -5.50 -22.40
N LEU A 288 1.82 -4.48 -22.53
CA LEU A 288 2.71 -4.33 -23.69
C LEU A 288 3.69 -5.51 -23.79
N MET A 289 4.36 -5.88 -22.68
CA MET A 289 5.34 -6.97 -22.65
C MET A 289 4.68 -8.35 -22.84
N GLU A 290 3.50 -8.59 -22.30
CA GLU A 290 2.77 -9.87 -22.38
C GLU A 290 2.28 -10.15 -23.80
N ARG A 291 1.91 -9.13 -24.57
CA ARG A 291 1.51 -9.26 -25.99
C ARG A 291 2.71 -9.42 -26.92
N GLY A 292 3.87 -8.88 -26.57
CA GLY A 292 5.09 -8.95 -27.37
C GLY A 292 4.93 -8.35 -28.77
N GLN A 293 5.58 -8.91 -29.79
CA GLN A 293 5.54 -8.42 -31.19
C GLN A 293 4.22 -8.74 -31.95
N ARG A 294 3.16 -9.10 -31.26
CA ARG A 294 1.88 -9.53 -31.86
C ARG A 294 0.82 -8.44 -31.87
N TRP A 295 1.20 -7.19 -31.98
CA TRP A 295 0.21 -6.13 -32.17
C TRP A 295 -0.24 -6.13 -33.63
N PRO A 296 -1.56 -6.27 -33.94
CA PRO A 296 -2.05 -6.07 -35.30
C PRO A 296 -1.81 -4.62 -35.72
N GLU A 297 -1.66 -4.42 -37.02
CA GLU A 297 -1.39 -3.09 -37.60
C GLU A 297 -2.46 -2.04 -37.19
N GLU A 298 -3.70 -2.49 -37.01
CA GLU A 298 -4.85 -1.70 -36.54
C GLU A 298 -4.74 -1.27 -35.07
N ALA A 299 -3.84 -1.87 -34.29
CA ALA A 299 -3.60 -1.56 -32.88
C ALA A 299 -2.31 -0.76 -32.62
N ALA A 300 -1.65 -0.25 -33.65
CA ALA A 300 -0.40 0.52 -33.55
C ALA A 300 -0.54 1.76 -32.63
N ALA A 301 -1.68 2.44 -32.68
CA ALA A 301 -1.97 3.57 -31.78
C ALA A 301 -2.02 3.16 -30.31
N ALA A 302 -2.54 1.96 -30.01
CA ALA A 302 -2.55 1.45 -28.64
C ALA A 302 -1.14 1.08 -28.17
N GLU A 303 -0.33 0.48 -29.03
CA GLU A 303 1.08 0.19 -28.75
C GLU A 303 1.87 1.45 -28.42
N GLU A 304 1.74 2.50 -29.22
CA GLU A 304 2.41 3.78 -29.01
C GLU A 304 2.06 4.42 -27.65
N ILE A 305 0.79 4.42 -27.29
CA ILE A 305 0.35 4.96 -25.99
C ILE A 305 0.89 4.08 -24.83
N LEU A 306 0.85 2.76 -24.96
CA LEU A 306 1.38 1.86 -23.94
C LEU A 306 2.91 1.99 -23.79
N MET A 307 3.66 2.27 -24.85
CA MET A 307 5.09 2.59 -24.79
C MET A 307 5.35 3.89 -24.04
N GLN A 308 4.47 4.89 -24.14
CA GLN A 308 4.57 6.11 -23.33
C GLN A 308 4.33 5.82 -21.84
N PHE A 309 3.35 4.98 -21.50
CA PHE A 309 3.16 4.48 -20.12
C PHE A 309 4.40 3.74 -19.63
N GLN A 310 4.99 2.89 -20.46
CA GLN A 310 6.21 2.15 -20.12
C GLN A 310 7.38 3.07 -19.80
N SER A 311 7.59 4.11 -20.59
CA SER A 311 8.63 5.12 -20.34
C SER A 311 8.47 5.79 -18.96
N LYS A 312 7.23 6.00 -18.49
CA LYS A 312 6.96 6.58 -17.16
C LYS A 312 7.14 5.53 -16.04
N ALA A 313 6.71 4.28 -16.26
CA ALA A 313 6.99 3.20 -15.32
C ALA A 313 8.50 3.02 -15.11
N GLU A 314 9.26 3.02 -16.20
CA GLU A 314 10.72 2.91 -16.18
C GLU A 314 11.37 4.09 -15.44
N HIS A 315 10.85 5.31 -15.62
CA HIS A 315 11.30 6.47 -14.83
C HIS A 315 11.15 6.23 -13.32
N TYR A 316 9.97 5.78 -12.88
CA TYR A 316 9.72 5.48 -11.46
C TYR A 316 10.66 4.40 -10.92
N LEU A 317 10.80 3.31 -11.64
CA LEU A 317 11.63 2.18 -11.22
C LEU A 317 13.12 2.57 -11.19
N CYS A 318 13.59 3.33 -12.18
CA CYS A 318 14.95 3.88 -12.19
C CYS A 318 15.18 4.87 -11.03
N ALA A 319 14.16 5.67 -10.67
CA ALA A 319 14.23 6.56 -9.49
C ALA A 319 14.38 5.77 -8.18
N CYS A 320 13.66 4.65 -8.03
CA CYS A 320 13.80 3.74 -6.89
C CYS A 320 15.19 3.07 -6.83
N LEU A 321 15.78 2.78 -7.99
CA LEU A 321 17.14 2.23 -8.09
C LEU A 321 18.24 3.27 -7.91
N GLY A 322 17.92 4.56 -7.87
CA GLY A 322 18.90 5.65 -7.83
C GLY A 322 19.64 5.83 -9.16
N LYS A 323 19.01 5.44 -10.28
CA LYS A 323 19.60 5.44 -11.64
C LYS A 323 18.99 6.48 -12.59
N ASN A 324 18.27 7.47 -12.09
CA ASN A 324 17.85 8.63 -12.88
C ASN A 324 18.86 9.78 -12.75
N ASN A 325 18.96 10.60 -13.80
CA ASN A 325 19.75 11.82 -13.78
C ASN A 325 18.97 12.93 -13.05
N GLY A 326 19.13 13.03 -11.70
CA GLY A 326 18.61 14.11 -10.88
C GLY A 326 17.31 13.84 -10.11
N THR A 327 16.41 13.01 -10.60
CA THR A 327 15.11 12.71 -9.98
C THR A 327 15.07 11.30 -9.38
N ASN A 328 15.82 11.08 -8.30
CA ASN A 328 15.83 9.80 -7.60
C ASN A 328 15.01 9.89 -6.30
N VAL A 329 14.42 8.77 -5.90
CA VAL A 329 13.83 8.64 -4.57
C VAL A 329 14.95 8.74 -3.54
N ARG A 330 14.78 9.60 -2.54
CA ARG A 330 15.74 9.76 -1.45
C ARG A 330 15.89 8.45 -0.69
N ARG A 331 17.04 8.29 -0.03
CA ARG A 331 17.27 7.18 0.90
C ARG A 331 17.71 7.71 2.25
N THR A 332 17.32 6.99 3.30
CA THR A 332 17.89 7.20 4.64
C THR A 332 19.37 6.78 4.65
N PRO A 333 20.17 7.17 5.66
CA PRO A 333 21.54 6.68 5.84
C PRO A 333 21.64 5.15 5.85
N GLY A 334 20.64 4.45 6.39
CA GLY A 334 20.53 2.99 6.40
C GLY A 334 20.05 2.37 5.09
N GLY A 335 19.75 3.20 4.07
CA GLY A 335 19.43 2.75 2.72
C GLY A 335 17.94 2.57 2.41
N LEU A 336 17.02 2.87 3.34
CA LEU A 336 15.59 2.80 3.10
C LEU A 336 15.13 3.88 2.10
N LEU A 337 14.23 3.55 1.19
CA LEU A 337 13.54 4.55 0.36
C LEU A 337 12.75 5.50 1.28
N TYR A 338 12.89 6.79 1.05
CA TYR A 338 12.25 7.80 1.88
C TYR A 338 11.56 8.88 1.05
N VAL A 339 10.24 8.87 1.11
CA VAL A 339 9.37 9.78 0.34
C VAL A 339 8.83 10.90 1.23
N ARG A 340 8.19 10.55 2.33
CA ARG A 340 7.54 11.51 3.25
C ARG A 340 7.73 11.12 4.72
N PRO A 341 7.69 12.09 5.65
CA PRO A 341 7.81 11.80 7.09
C PRO A 341 6.66 10.97 7.65
N TRP A 342 5.44 11.22 7.17
CA TRP A 342 4.26 10.52 7.63
C TRP A 342 4.08 9.20 6.90
N ASN A 343 4.06 8.11 7.68
CA ASN A 343 3.74 6.77 7.21
C ASN A 343 4.55 6.34 5.96
N ASN A 344 5.88 6.51 6.03
CA ASN A 344 6.76 6.26 4.88
C ASN A 344 6.70 4.83 4.35
N MET A 345 6.34 3.85 5.21
CA MET A 345 6.35 2.44 4.80
C MET A 345 5.32 2.09 3.73
N GLN A 346 4.25 2.89 3.53
CA GLN A 346 3.35 2.70 2.40
C GLN A 346 4.07 2.82 1.05
N TYR A 347 4.97 3.80 0.93
CA TYR A 347 5.75 4.02 -0.29
C TYR A 347 6.82 2.94 -0.49
N VAL A 348 7.43 2.50 0.61
CA VAL A 348 8.45 1.44 0.59
C VAL A 348 7.86 0.10 0.17
N SER A 349 6.74 -0.31 0.75
CA SER A 349 6.07 -1.57 0.42
C SER A 349 5.52 -1.57 -1.00
N GLY A 350 4.91 -0.45 -1.43
CA GLY A 350 4.44 -0.26 -2.79
C GLY A 350 5.57 -0.32 -3.82
N ALA A 351 6.70 0.35 -3.55
CA ALA A 351 7.89 0.30 -4.39
C ALA A 351 8.47 -1.12 -4.48
N ALA A 352 8.60 -1.82 -3.34
CA ALA A 352 9.08 -3.19 -3.32
C ALA A 352 8.19 -4.12 -4.16
N PHE A 353 6.87 -3.94 -4.12
CA PHE A 353 5.93 -4.71 -4.93
C PHE A 353 6.09 -4.42 -6.42
N LEU A 354 6.09 -3.15 -6.84
CA LEU A 354 6.21 -2.80 -8.26
C LEU A 354 7.57 -3.22 -8.84
N LEU A 355 8.66 -3.09 -8.09
CA LEU A 355 9.99 -3.58 -8.47
C LEU A 355 9.97 -5.10 -8.68
N THR A 356 9.30 -5.85 -7.80
CA THR A 356 9.22 -7.32 -7.89
C THR A 356 8.41 -7.76 -9.10
N VAL A 357 7.24 -7.16 -9.32
CA VAL A 357 6.36 -7.45 -10.45
C VAL A 357 7.03 -7.11 -11.78
N TYR A 358 7.70 -5.96 -11.86
CA TYR A 358 8.37 -5.53 -13.08
C TYR A 358 9.63 -6.35 -13.38
N ALA A 359 10.38 -6.78 -12.34
CA ALA A 359 11.51 -7.70 -12.50
C ALA A 359 11.07 -9.01 -13.15
N ASP A 360 9.92 -9.56 -12.74
CA ASP A 360 9.38 -10.78 -13.33
C ASP A 360 8.89 -10.56 -14.77
N ALA A 361 8.32 -9.40 -15.09
CA ALA A 361 7.92 -9.05 -16.45
C ALA A 361 9.14 -8.93 -17.37
N LEU A 362 10.18 -8.22 -16.97
CA LEU A 362 11.43 -8.09 -17.71
C LEU A 362 12.10 -9.47 -17.93
N ARG A 363 12.10 -10.33 -16.91
CA ARG A 363 12.67 -11.67 -17.04
C ARG A 363 11.92 -12.52 -18.05
N ARG A 364 10.58 -12.44 -18.09
CA ARG A 364 9.75 -13.17 -19.07
C ARG A 364 9.96 -12.67 -20.49
N SER A 365 10.12 -11.35 -20.68
CA SER A 365 10.35 -10.74 -21.99
C SER A 365 11.81 -10.75 -22.44
N GLY A 366 12.74 -11.17 -21.57
CA GLY A 366 14.18 -11.18 -21.87
C GLY A 366 14.80 -9.78 -21.96
N GLN A 367 14.18 -8.79 -21.32
CA GLN A 367 14.57 -7.38 -21.38
C GLN A 367 15.33 -6.95 -20.11
N ALA A 368 16.01 -5.80 -20.22
CA ALA A 368 16.58 -5.07 -19.10
C ALA A 368 15.90 -3.70 -18.99
N LEU A 369 15.87 -3.12 -17.79
CA LEU A 369 15.33 -1.79 -17.56
C LEU A 369 16.31 -0.71 -18.07
N PRO A 370 15.93 0.15 -19.04
CA PRO A 370 16.81 1.15 -19.61
C PRO A 370 16.82 2.42 -18.75
N CYS A 371 17.72 2.48 -17.76
CA CYS A 371 17.84 3.68 -16.93
C CYS A 371 18.90 4.66 -17.48
N PRO A 372 18.71 5.99 -17.30
CA PRO A 372 19.70 6.99 -17.69
C PRO A 372 21.09 6.79 -17.07
N GLY A 373 21.15 6.31 -15.84
CA GLY A 373 22.39 5.97 -15.11
C GLY A 373 22.94 4.57 -15.41
N GLY A 374 22.51 3.95 -16.51
CA GLY A 374 22.91 2.62 -16.94
C GLY A 374 21.84 1.56 -16.70
N ALA A 375 21.71 0.65 -17.67
CA ALA A 375 20.68 -0.40 -17.65
C ALA A 375 20.72 -1.22 -16.35
N ALA A 376 19.54 -1.60 -15.89
CA ALA A 376 19.39 -2.47 -14.71
C ALA A 376 18.79 -3.82 -15.14
N ARG A 377 19.37 -4.91 -14.62
CA ARG A 377 18.89 -6.26 -14.86
C ARG A 377 17.68 -6.56 -13.96
N PRO A 378 16.83 -7.53 -14.31
CA PRO A 378 15.75 -7.98 -13.44
C PRO A 378 16.21 -8.32 -12.01
N SER A 379 17.42 -8.89 -11.86
CA SER A 379 18.05 -9.18 -10.56
C SER A 379 18.33 -7.92 -9.72
N ASP A 380 18.62 -6.80 -10.35
CA ASP A 380 18.94 -5.55 -9.65
C ASP A 380 17.68 -4.94 -9.03
N LEU A 381 16.53 -5.03 -9.75
CA LEU A 381 15.22 -4.64 -9.23
C LEU A 381 14.81 -5.51 -8.03
N LEU A 382 14.92 -6.83 -8.20
CA LEU A 382 14.57 -7.79 -7.15
C LEU A 382 15.47 -7.65 -5.91
N SER A 383 16.77 -7.39 -6.10
CA SER A 383 17.70 -7.12 -5.01
C SER A 383 17.33 -5.86 -4.24
N THR A 384 16.87 -4.81 -4.93
CA THR A 384 16.40 -3.56 -4.28
C THR A 384 15.11 -3.79 -3.51
N ALA A 385 14.16 -4.54 -4.06
CA ALA A 385 12.95 -4.93 -3.37
C ALA A 385 13.26 -5.76 -2.11
N LYS A 386 14.13 -6.77 -2.24
CA LYS A 386 14.59 -7.61 -1.13
C LYS A 386 15.27 -6.78 -0.04
N SER A 387 16.18 -5.87 -0.41
CA SER A 387 16.86 -4.99 0.56
C SER A 387 15.88 -4.11 1.35
N SER A 388 14.83 -3.59 0.69
CA SER A 388 13.78 -2.83 1.36
C SER A 388 12.97 -3.69 2.34
N VAL A 389 12.67 -4.93 1.96
CA VAL A 389 11.97 -5.90 2.81
C VAL A 389 12.85 -6.36 3.97
N ASP A 390 14.12 -6.66 3.74
CA ASP A 390 15.06 -7.02 4.79
C ASP A 390 15.23 -5.90 5.82
N TYR A 391 15.24 -4.63 5.35
CA TYR A 391 15.22 -3.46 6.23
C TYR A 391 13.95 -3.43 7.11
N ILE A 392 12.77 -3.67 6.52
CA ILE A 392 11.50 -3.78 7.25
C ILE A 392 11.60 -4.86 8.34
N LEU A 393 12.20 -6.00 8.03
CA LEU A 393 12.26 -7.16 8.93
C LEU A 393 13.39 -7.09 9.98
N GLY A 394 14.22 -6.03 9.96
CA GLY A 394 15.22 -5.78 11.01
C GLY A 394 16.66 -5.61 10.53
N ALA A 395 16.98 -5.74 9.24
CA ALA A 395 18.29 -5.38 8.69
C ALA A 395 18.43 -3.86 8.55
N ASN A 396 18.27 -3.14 9.64
CA ASN A 396 18.29 -1.69 9.72
C ASN A 396 19.13 -1.21 10.90
N PRO A 397 19.49 0.10 10.98
CA PRO A 397 20.33 0.62 12.06
C PRO A 397 19.77 0.40 13.47
N MET A 398 18.45 0.29 13.62
CA MET A 398 17.78 0.02 14.90
C MET A 398 17.79 -1.46 15.28
N GLY A 399 18.06 -2.40 14.34
CA GLY A 399 17.89 -3.83 14.55
C GLY A 399 16.45 -4.20 14.98
N LEU A 400 15.46 -3.46 14.48
CA LEU A 400 14.05 -3.54 14.86
C LEU A 400 13.22 -3.94 13.64
N SER A 401 12.39 -4.97 13.76
CA SER A 401 11.39 -5.26 12.73
C SER A 401 10.26 -4.23 12.80
N TYR A 402 9.96 -3.56 11.68
CA TYR A 402 8.79 -2.68 11.57
C TYR A 402 7.50 -3.45 11.26
N LEU A 403 7.61 -4.75 11.00
CA LEU A 403 6.49 -5.68 10.97
C LEU A 403 6.24 -6.21 12.39
N VAL A 404 5.18 -5.77 13.01
CA VAL A 404 4.84 -6.09 14.42
C VAL A 404 4.71 -7.60 14.62
N GLY A 405 5.29 -8.11 15.70
CA GLY A 405 5.29 -9.54 16.03
C GLY A 405 6.28 -10.38 15.22
N TYR A 406 7.08 -9.79 14.32
CA TYR A 406 8.13 -10.50 13.61
C TYR A 406 9.49 -10.35 14.31
N GLY A 407 10.16 -11.48 14.55
CA GLY A 407 11.43 -11.49 15.26
C GLY A 407 11.33 -11.10 16.75
N PRO A 408 12.47 -10.92 17.44
CA PRO A 408 12.46 -10.64 18.88
C PRO A 408 12.20 -9.18 19.25
N ARG A 409 12.45 -8.23 18.31
CA ARG A 409 12.33 -6.78 18.53
C ARG A 409 11.41 -6.17 17.49
N PHE A 410 10.30 -5.61 17.94
CA PHE A 410 9.28 -4.94 17.11
C PHE A 410 8.56 -3.87 17.95
N PRO A 411 7.82 -2.91 17.33
CA PRO A 411 7.08 -1.86 18.03
C PRO A 411 6.05 -2.44 19.02
N ARG A 412 6.06 -1.92 20.23
CA ARG A 412 5.17 -2.33 21.33
C ARG A 412 4.07 -1.33 21.59
N GLN A 413 4.30 -0.06 21.26
CA GLN A 413 3.36 1.04 21.45
C GLN A 413 2.77 1.51 20.11
N VAL A 414 2.26 0.56 19.34
CA VAL A 414 1.60 0.86 18.06
C VAL A 414 0.42 1.79 18.29
N HIS A 415 0.32 2.85 17.47
CA HIS A 415 -0.85 3.73 17.43
C HIS A 415 -2.05 2.96 16.91
N HIS A 416 -2.82 2.33 17.79
CA HIS A 416 -3.99 1.53 17.45
C HIS A 416 -4.92 1.37 18.64
N ARG A 417 -6.11 1.96 18.59
CA ARG A 417 -7.06 1.99 19.70
C ARG A 417 -7.45 0.59 20.21
N GLY A 418 -7.76 -0.32 19.31
CA GLY A 418 -8.12 -1.69 19.70
C GLY A 418 -6.97 -2.47 20.29
N ALA A 419 -5.73 -2.26 19.84
CA ALA A 419 -4.56 -2.93 20.38
C ALA A 419 -4.11 -2.34 21.73
N SER A 420 -4.35 -1.03 21.94
CA SER A 420 -3.96 -0.33 23.18
C SER A 420 -4.91 -0.57 24.35
N MET A 421 -6.06 -1.22 24.14
CA MET A 421 -7.04 -1.51 25.20
C MET A 421 -7.11 -3.00 25.48
N THR A 422 -7.53 -3.35 26.70
CA THR A 422 -7.83 -4.75 27.05
C THR A 422 -8.88 -5.36 26.13
N SER A 423 -8.74 -6.65 25.83
CA SER A 423 -9.73 -7.39 25.05
C SER A 423 -11.07 -7.49 25.77
N TYR A 424 -12.19 -7.36 25.04
CA TYR A 424 -13.51 -7.65 25.57
C TYR A 424 -13.64 -9.08 26.14
N LYS A 425 -12.83 -10.02 25.67
CA LYS A 425 -12.79 -11.39 26.18
C LYS A 425 -12.19 -11.49 27.58
N GLU A 426 -11.33 -10.54 27.94
CA GLU A 426 -10.71 -10.44 29.26
C GLU A 426 -11.52 -9.55 30.19
N THR A 427 -11.97 -8.39 29.69
CA THR A 427 -12.73 -7.41 30.47
C THR A 427 -14.04 -7.11 29.75
N ARG A 428 -15.16 -7.58 30.29
CA ARG A 428 -16.51 -7.40 29.71
C ARG A 428 -17.21 -6.14 30.17
N SER A 429 -16.58 -5.35 31.02
CA SER A 429 -17.12 -4.09 31.51
C SER A 429 -17.13 -3.05 30.39
N PHE A 430 -18.12 -2.15 30.43
CA PHE A 430 -18.14 -0.99 29.55
C PHE A 430 -16.94 -0.08 29.87
N ILE A 431 -16.22 0.34 28.85
CA ILE A 431 -15.11 1.28 28.94
C ILE A 431 -15.53 2.55 28.20
N GLY A 432 -15.72 3.65 28.93
CA GLY A 432 -16.04 4.95 28.35
C GLY A 432 -14.82 5.59 27.66
N CYS A 433 -15.06 6.61 26.82
CA CYS A 433 -13.99 7.26 26.06
C CYS A 433 -12.89 7.86 26.94
N THR A 434 -13.24 8.55 28.02
CA THR A 434 -12.26 9.13 28.97
C THR A 434 -11.46 8.03 29.67
N GLN A 435 -12.16 7.02 30.20
CA GLN A 435 -11.51 5.88 30.81
C GLN A 435 -10.59 5.14 29.84
N GLY A 436 -11.03 4.92 28.59
CA GLY A 436 -10.22 4.31 27.54
C GLY A 436 -8.94 5.09 27.22
N TYR A 437 -8.99 6.41 27.34
CA TYR A 437 -7.78 7.23 27.22
C TYR A 437 -6.90 7.13 28.48
N ASP A 438 -7.44 7.38 29.66
CA ASP A 438 -6.68 7.50 30.90
C ASP A 438 -6.09 6.17 31.36
N ASP A 439 -6.86 5.08 31.27
CA ASP A 439 -6.46 3.75 31.74
C ASP A 439 -5.66 2.96 30.72
N TRP A 440 -5.70 3.34 29.42
CA TRP A 440 -5.15 2.52 28.35
C TRP A 440 -4.32 3.33 27.34
N TYR A 441 -4.98 4.10 26.48
CA TYR A 441 -4.32 4.73 25.33
C TYR A 441 -3.26 5.77 25.73
N GLY A 442 -3.53 6.59 26.73
CA GLY A 442 -2.63 7.67 27.19
C GLY A 442 -1.43 7.18 28.00
N ARG A 443 -1.38 5.91 28.37
CA ARG A 443 -0.28 5.34 29.16
C ARG A 443 0.95 5.06 28.31
N GLN A 444 2.12 4.97 28.98
CA GLN A 444 3.40 4.71 28.33
C GLN A 444 3.76 3.21 28.27
N GLU A 445 2.92 2.33 28.80
CA GLU A 445 3.14 0.89 28.77
C GLU A 445 2.89 0.33 27.37
N ASP A 446 3.42 -0.87 27.13
CA ASP A 446 3.18 -1.65 25.92
C ASP A 446 1.67 -1.87 25.69
N ASN A 447 1.27 -2.00 24.43
CA ASN A 447 -0.09 -2.39 24.11
C ASN A 447 -0.41 -3.78 24.69
N PRO A 448 -1.56 -3.96 25.37
CA PRO A 448 -1.94 -5.27 25.90
C PRO A 448 -2.16 -6.31 24.81
N ASN A 449 -2.53 -5.89 23.61
CA ASN A 449 -2.74 -6.76 22.45
C ASN A 449 -1.68 -6.51 21.38
N ILE A 450 -0.93 -7.55 21.02
CA ILE A 450 0.04 -7.44 19.93
C ILE A 450 -0.69 -7.46 18.59
N LEU A 451 -0.52 -6.40 17.82
CA LEU A 451 -1.10 -6.25 16.47
C LEU A 451 -0.23 -6.97 15.43
N VAL A 452 -0.19 -8.30 15.50
CA VAL A 452 0.72 -9.14 14.70
C VAL A 452 0.52 -8.88 13.19
N GLY A 453 1.63 -8.66 12.50
CA GLY A 453 1.67 -8.47 11.04
C GLY A 453 1.37 -7.06 10.57
N ALA A 454 1.11 -6.13 11.47
CA ALA A 454 0.95 -4.73 11.14
C ALA A 454 2.29 -4.11 10.70
N LEU A 455 2.35 -3.53 9.53
CA LEU A 455 3.48 -2.70 9.10
C LEU A 455 3.25 -1.26 9.56
N VAL A 456 4.01 -0.82 10.56
CA VAL A 456 3.93 0.56 11.09
C VAL A 456 4.54 1.57 10.11
N GLY A 457 4.31 2.88 10.35
CA GLY A 457 4.76 3.97 9.49
C GLY A 457 6.28 4.02 9.25
N GLY A 458 7.06 3.48 10.18
CA GLY A 458 8.52 3.31 10.04
C GLY A 458 9.36 4.48 10.55
N PRO A 459 10.67 4.44 10.34
CA PRO A 459 11.59 5.44 10.89
C PRO A 459 11.50 6.78 10.16
N GLY A 460 12.06 7.81 10.78
CA GLY A 460 12.33 9.09 10.14
C GLY A 460 13.40 8.99 9.04
N GLY A 461 13.65 10.12 8.37
CA GLY A 461 14.67 10.20 7.30
C GLY A 461 16.12 10.03 7.78
N ASP A 462 16.32 9.92 9.06
CA ASP A 462 17.57 9.68 9.79
C ASP A 462 17.70 8.26 10.35
N ASP A 463 16.79 7.36 9.99
CA ASP A 463 16.65 5.98 10.49
C ASP A 463 16.24 5.88 11.97
N VAL A 464 15.86 6.97 12.62
CA VAL A 464 15.42 6.97 14.02
C VAL A 464 13.92 6.64 14.10
N PHE A 465 13.58 5.70 14.99
CA PHE A 465 12.21 5.32 15.27
C PHE A 465 11.91 5.47 16.77
N GLN A 466 10.83 6.15 17.08
CA GLN A 466 10.34 6.35 18.44
C GLN A 466 9.08 5.53 18.65
N ASP A 467 9.18 4.47 19.44
CA ASP A 467 8.07 3.55 19.77
C ASP A 467 7.16 4.20 20.82
N GLU A 468 6.46 5.23 20.41
CA GLU A 468 5.51 5.97 21.23
C GLU A 468 4.15 6.00 20.53
N ARG A 469 3.10 5.56 21.21
CA ARG A 469 1.74 5.43 20.65
C ARG A 469 1.22 6.74 20.06
N GLN A 470 1.62 7.87 20.61
CA GLN A 470 1.21 9.20 20.14
C GLN A 470 1.99 9.67 18.91
N ASN A 471 3.12 9.04 18.60
CA ASN A 471 3.90 9.31 17.39
C ASN A 471 3.32 8.55 16.19
N TYR A 472 2.05 8.84 15.85
CA TYR A 472 1.30 8.14 14.81
C TYR A 472 1.98 8.15 13.43
N MET A 473 2.77 9.18 13.11
CA MET A 473 3.51 9.23 11.84
C MET A 473 4.45 8.03 11.66
N GLN A 474 5.01 7.50 12.74
CA GLN A 474 5.93 6.36 12.73
C GLN A 474 5.25 5.06 13.20
N THR A 475 4.35 5.13 14.19
CA THR A 475 3.82 3.96 14.89
C THR A 475 2.44 3.50 14.42
N GLU A 476 1.73 4.28 13.59
CA GLU A 476 0.46 3.84 13.01
C GLU A 476 0.68 2.84 11.89
N ALA A 477 -0.12 1.79 11.90
CA ALA A 477 -0.17 0.80 10.84
C ALA A 477 -1.47 0.95 10.05
N CYS A 478 -1.36 0.95 8.73
CA CYS A 478 -2.49 1.03 7.83
C CYS A 478 -2.60 -0.24 6.97
N THR A 479 -3.80 -0.61 6.55
CA THR A 479 -4.02 -1.83 5.75
C THR A 479 -3.24 -1.78 4.43
N TYR A 480 -3.16 -0.62 3.82
CA TYR A 480 -2.43 -0.39 2.57
C TYR A 480 -0.90 -0.39 2.72
N ASN A 481 -0.35 -0.30 3.95
CA ASN A 481 1.09 -0.52 4.18
C ASN A 481 1.46 -1.99 3.99
N THR A 482 0.63 -2.88 4.54
CA THR A 482 0.90 -4.33 4.58
C THR A 482 0.49 -5.03 3.28
N ALA A 483 -0.56 -4.57 2.60
CA ALA A 483 -1.13 -5.22 1.42
C ALA A 483 -0.12 -5.54 0.30
N PRO A 484 0.79 -4.61 -0.11
CA PRO A 484 1.76 -4.90 -1.15
C PRO A 484 2.76 -5.98 -0.76
N LEU A 485 3.07 -6.13 0.54
CA LEU A 485 4.08 -7.08 1.00
C LEU A 485 3.64 -8.55 0.87
N ILE A 486 2.34 -8.84 0.79
CA ILE A 486 1.84 -10.22 0.65
C ILE A 486 2.46 -10.89 -0.56
N GLY A 487 2.42 -10.25 -1.74
CA GLY A 487 3.03 -10.79 -2.95
C GLY A 487 4.55 -10.83 -2.88
N VAL A 488 5.17 -9.80 -2.28
CA VAL A 488 6.64 -9.72 -2.17
C VAL A 488 7.18 -10.81 -1.25
N PHE A 489 6.57 -11.01 -0.09
CA PHE A 489 6.97 -12.08 0.85
C PHE A 489 6.82 -13.47 0.22
N ALA A 490 5.72 -13.73 -0.46
CA ALA A 490 5.50 -14.99 -1.15
C ALA A 490 6.59 -15.26 -2.20
N LYS A 491 6.92 -14.27 -3.02
CA LYS A 491 8.00 -14.36 -4.02
C LYS A 491 9.35 -14.62 -3.37
N LEU A 492 9.72 -13.86 -2.35
CA LEU A 492 11.02 -14.02 -1.67
C LEU A 492 11.10 -15.36 -0.91
N HIS A 493 10.00 -15.81 -0.32
CA HIS A 493 9.92 -17.14 0.31
C HIS A 493 10.22 -18.25 -0.70
N ARG A 494 9.59 -18.21 -1.87
CA ARG A 494 9.82 -19.19 -2.94
C ARG A 494 11.28 -19.20 -3.40
N LEU A 495 11.85 -18.02 -3.66
CA LEU A 495 13.26 -17.91 -4.09
C LEU A 495 14.23 -18.49 -3.05
N ARG A 496 13.97 -18.22 -1.76
CA ARG A 496 14.79 -18.79 -0.68
C ARG A 496 14.72 -20.32 -0.64
N LEU A 497 13.53 -20.91 -0.85
CA LEU A 497 13.40 -22.36 -0.92
C LEU A 497 14.16 -22.96 -2.11
N GLU A 498 14.14 -22.29 -3.27
CA GLU A 498 14.89 -22.72 -4.46
C GLU A 498 16.41 -22.65 -4.24
N GLU A 499 16.90 -21.58 -3.61
CA GLU A 499 18.31 -21.43 -3.23
C GLU A 499 18.75 -22.54 -2.25
N SER A 500 17.92 -22.86 -1.26
CA SER A 500 18.21 -23.88 -0.24
C SER A 500 18.19 -25.29 -0.80
N ALA A 501 17.43 -25.54 -1.88
CA ALA A 501 17.34 -26.85 -2.55
C ALA A 501 18.52 -27.14 -3.51
N GLY A 502 19.46 -26.20 -3.69
CA GLY A 502 20.66 -26.38 -4.53
C GLY A 502 20.39 -26.61 -6.03
N GLY A 503 19.17 -26.26 -6.49
CA GLY A 503 18.77 -26.45 -7.88
C GLY A 503 18.83 -25.15 -8.69
N PRO A 504 19.12 -25.24 -10.02
CA PRO A 504 18.94 -24.09 -10.90
C PRO A 504 17.47 -23.67 -10.88
N PRO A 505 17.16 -22.37 -11.03
CA PRO A 505 15.77 -21.88 -11.00
C PRO A 505 14.93 -22.67 -12.00
N ARG A 506 13.91 -23.37 -11.51
CA ARG A 506 12.97 -24.09 -12.38
C ARG A 506 12.31 -23.06 -13.30
N ARG A 507 12.48 -23.25 -14.60
CA ARG A 507 11.71 -22.50 -15.60
C ARG A 507 10.23 -22.71 -15.26
N CYS A 508 9.51 -21.62 -14.95
CA CYS A 508 8.06 -21.65 -14.85
C CYS A 508 7.52 -22.36 -16.09
N SER A 509 6.92 -23.51 -15.90
CA SER A 509 6.11 -24.14 -16.94
C SER A 509 4.92 -23.22 -17.15
N LEU A 510 4.91 -22.54 -18.28
CA LEU A 510 3.78 -21.81 -18.79
C LEU A 510 2.58 -22.77 -18.77
N LEU A 511 1.66 -22.56 -17.84
CA LEU A 511 0.30 -23.04 -18.04
C LEU A 511 -0.22 -22.26 -19.26
N ASN A 512 -0.18 -22.95 -20.41
CA ASN A 512 -0.82 -22.51 -21.64
C ASN A 512 -2.26 -22.07 -21.31
N PRO A 513 -2.68 -20.89 -21.72
CA PRO A 513 -4.09 -20.56 -21.72
C PRO A 513 -4.74 -21.39 -22.83
N ARG A 514 -5.42 -22.47 -22.44
CA ARG A 514 -6.46 -23.10 -23.23
C ARG A 514 -7.80 -22.86 -22.57
#